data_c8ed5eadf31c211ad19a29fade78ec2b
#
_entry.id   c8ed5eadf31c211ad19a29fade78ec2b
#
_cell.length_a   1.000
_cell.length_b   1.000
_cell.length_c   1.000
_cell.angle_alpha   90.00
_cell.angle_beta   90.00
_cell.angle_gamma   90.00
#
_symmetry.space_group_name_H-M   'P 1'
#
loop_
_entity.id
_entity.type
_entity.pdbx_description
1 polymer ?
#
loop_
_entity_poly.entity_id
_entity_poly.type
_entity_poly.pdbx_seq_one_letter_code
_entity_poly.pdbx_strand_id
1 'polypeptide(L)'
;MGEDERPGRRPRVTDAEIIEVFREADAPVLTAPELAAALPIGRRAMHDRLKQLETNGQLASKSVGRSTIWWSPEYTRTFSSERE
;
A
#
# COMPACT_ATOMS: atom_id res chain seq x y z
N MET A 1 9.05 -18.50 -22.00
CA MET A 1 8.80 -18.53 -21.73
C MET A 1 8.69 -19.07 -20.70
N GLY A 2 8.55 -19.40 -20.39
CA GLY A 2 8.33 -20.05 -19.36
C GLY A 2 9.06 -19.86 -18.18
N GLU A 3 10.01 -19.18 -18.17
CA GLU A 3 10.72 -19.01 -17.01
C GLU A 3 9.97 -18.33 -16.01
N ASP A 4 9.07 -17.53 -16.38
CA ASP A 4 8.33 -16.86 -15.42
C ASP A 4 7.41 -17.70 -14.77
N GLU A 5 7.14 -18.82 -15.34
CA GLU A 5 6.19 -19.64 -14.75
C GLU A 5 6.75 -20.66 -13.91
N ARG A 6 7.90 -20.50 -13.38
CA ARG A 6 8.45 -21.46 -12.50
C ARG A 6 7.55 -21.74 -11.40
N PRO A 7 7.38 -22.97 -11.02
CA PRO A 7 6.50 -23.34 -9.91
C PRO A 7 7.01 -22.70 -8.66
N GLY A 8 6.15 -22.24 -7.86
CA GLY A 8 6.50 -21.64 -6.62
C GLY A 8 6.86 -20.18 -6.72
N ARG A 9 7.05 -19.69 -7.93
CA ARG A 9 7.38 -18.30 -8.05
C ARG A 9 6.10 -17.51 -8.12
N ARG A 10 5.93 -16.56 -7.26
CA ARG A 10 4.73 -15.80 -7.27
C ARG A 10 4.91 -14.52 -8.03
N PRO A 11 3.87 -13.98 -8.58
CA PRO A 11 3.96 -12.71 -9.24
C PRO A 11 4.46 -11.68 -8.27
N ARG A 12 5.27 -10.78 -8.74
CA ARG A 12 5.78 -9.77 -7.88
C ARG A 12 4.80 -8.64 -7.81
N VAL A 13 4.50 -8.19 -6.63
CA VAL A 13 3.61 -7.07 -6.43
C VAL A 13 4.43 -5.81 -6.67
N THR A 14 3.98 -4.93 -7.54
CA THR A 14 4.72 -3.71 -7.85
C THR A 14 4.23 -2.57 -6.99
N ASP A 15 5.02 -1.52 -6.91
CA ASP A 15 4.63 -0.35 -6.17
C ASP A 15 3.37 0.27 -6.77
N ALA A 16 3.26 0.23 -8.10
CA ALA A 16 2.09 0.76 -8.76
C ALA A 16 0.83 0.02 -8.35
N GLU A 17 0.93 -1.29 -8.14
CA GLU A 17 -0.22 -2.05 -7.71
C GLU A 17 -0.64 -1.68 -6.31
N ILE A 18 0.32 -1.42 -5.44
CA ILE A 18 0.00 -1.02 -4.09
C ILE A 18 -0.67 0.35 -4.09
N ILE A 19 -0.14 1.28 -4.85
CA ILE A 19 -0.72 2.60 -4.94
C ILE A 19 -2.13 2.53 -5.51
N GLU A 20 -2.35 1.61 -6.44
CA GLU A 20 -3.65 1.47 -7.06
C GLU A 20 -4.71 1.02 -6.05
N VAL A 21 -4.34 0.24 -5.06
CA VAL A 21 -5.27 -0.17 -4.03
C VAL A 21 -5.75 1.06 -3.28
N PHE A 22 -4.86 2.01 -3.01
CA PHE A 22 -5.26 3.24 -2.34
C PHE A 22 -6.20 4.05 -3.22
N ARG A 23 -5.94 4.08 -4.50
CA ARG A 23 -6.77 4.87 -5.39
C ARG A 23 -8.17 4.32 -5.49
N GLU A 24 -8.29 3.00 -5.41
CA GLU A 24 -9.60 2.39 -5.56
C GLU A 24 -10.30 2.11 -4.26
N ALA A 25 -9.67 2.36 -3.14
CA ALA A 25 -10.28 2.07 -1.84
C ALA A 25 -11.38 3.05 -1.54
N ASP A 26 -12.37 2.59 -0.84
CA ASP A 26 -13.44 3.44 -0.40
C ASP A 26 -13.03 4.30 0.76
N ALA A 27 -12.00 3.94 1.46
CA ALA A 27 -11.56 4.68 2.64
C ALA A 27 -10.31 5.44 2.30
N PRO A 28 -10.08 6.59 2.90
CA PRO A 28 -8.88 7.36 2.59
C PRO A 28 -7.63 6.78 3.21
N VAL A 29 -7.75 5.89 4.19
CA VAL A 29 -6.59 5.28 4.81
C VAL A 29 -6.76 3.78 4.86
N LEU A 30 -5.66 3.05 4.86
CA LEU A 30 -5.67 1.60 4.90
C LEU A 30 -4.61 1.11 5.86
N THR A 31 -4.78 -0.09 6.37
CA THR A 31 -3.76 -0.71 7.20
C THR A 31 -3.01 -1.74 6.37
N ALA A 32 -1.85 -2.17 6.85
CA ALA A 32 -1.08 -3.18 6.13
C ALA A 32 -1.85 -4.48 5.97
N PRO A 33 -2.57 -4.98 6.98
CA PRO A 33 -3.36 -6.19 6.79
C PRO A 33 -4.42 -6.04 5.70
N GLU A 34 -5.03 -4.86 5.60
CA GLU A 34 -6.02 -4.63 4.57
C GLU A 34 -5.37 -4.67 3.19
N LEU A 35 -4.19 -4.08 3.07
CA LEU A 35 -3.50 -4.08 1.81
C LEU A 35 -3.01 -5.48 1.44
N ALA A 36 -2.54 -6.22 2.43
CA ALA A 36 -2.06 -7.56 2.19
C ALA A 36 -3.20 -8.49 1.77
N ALA A 37 -4.40 -8.19 2.23
CA ALA A 37 -5.54 -8.99 1.82
C ALA A 37 -5.94 -8.69 0.38
N ALA A 38 -5.63 -7.52 -0.11
CA ALA A 38 -6.00 -7.13 -1.46
C ALA A 38 -4.99 -7.59 -2.51
N LEU A 39 -3.78 -7.92 -2.10
CA LEU A 39 -2.74 -8.28 -3.05
C LEU A 39 -2.04 -9.56 -2.61
N PRO A 40 -1.44 -10.29 -3.53
CA PRO A 40 -0.80 -11.56 -3.18
C PRO A 40 0.57 -11.35 -2.53
N ILE A 41 0.56 -10.81 -1.33
CA ILE A 41 1.79 -10.52 -0.61
C ILE A 41 1.51 -10.66 0.88
N GLY A 42 2.44 -11.16 1.64
CA GLY A 42 2.26 -11.35 3.07
C GLY A 42 2.30 -10.05 3.82
N ARG A 43 1.81 -10.03 5.04
CA ARG A 43 1.73 -8.82 5.82
C ARG A 43 3.07 -8.20 6.10
N ARG A 44 4.07 -9.03 6.41
CA ARG A 44 5.37 -8.51 6.71
C ARG A 44 6.00 -7.88 5.49
N ALA A 45 5.90 -8.56 4.35
CA ALA A 45 6.45 -8.02 3.13
C ALA A 45 5.71 -6.75 2.73
N MET A 46 4.41 -6.72 2.94
CA MET A 46 3.63 -5.53 2.63
C MET A 46 4.11 -4.36 3.48
N HIS A 47 4.32 -4.60 4.77
CA HIS A 47 4.78 -3.54 5.66
C HIS A 47 6.11 -2.97 5.18
N ASP A 48 7.03 -3.83 4.78
CA ASP A 48 8.31 -3.40 4.30
C ASP A 48 8.17 -2.57 3.02
N ARG A 49 7.28 -2.97 2.14
CA ARG A 49 7.06 -2.22 0.92
C ARG A 49 6.44 -0.87 1.21
N LEU A 50 5.52 -0.83 2.17
CA LEU A 50 4.89 0.44 2.54
C LEU A 50 5.90 1.40 3.13
N LYS A 51 6.83 0.87 3.92
CA LYS A 51 7.87 1.73 4.48
C LYS A 51 8.76 2.29 3.38
N GLN A 52 9.04 1.51 2.37
CA GLN A 52 9.82 1.99 1.28
C GLN A 52 9.09 3.07 0.50
N LEU A 53 7.80 2.88 0.28
CA LEU A 53 7.02 3.88 -0.43
C LEU A 53 6.93 5.17 0.37
N GLU A 54 6.89 5.04 1.68
CA GLU A 54 6.87 6.21 2.54
C GLU A 54 8.19 6.97 2.43
N THR A 55 9.29 6.24 2.44
CA THR A 55 10.59 6.86 2.31
C THR A 55 10.72 7.60 0.97
N ASN A 56 10.09 7.06 -0.06
CA ASN A 56 10.13 7.68 -1.37
C ASN A 56 9.14 8.83 -1.51
N GLY A 57 8.34 9.09 -0.50
CA GLY A 57 7.38 10.17 -0.55
C GLY A 57 6.07 9.84 -1.21
N GLN A 58 5.86 8.58 -1.58
CA GLN A 58 4.63 8.19 -2.24
C GLN A 58 3.52 7.83 -1.29
N LEU A 59 3.84 7.51 -0.05
CA LEU A 59 2.84 7.22 0.97
C LEU A 59 3.19 7.95 2.23
N ALA A 60 2.21 8.08 3.09
CA ALA A 60 2.42 8.64 4.42
C ALA A 60 1.77 7.72 5.41
N SER A 61 2.14 7.80 6.66
CA SER A 61 1.58 6.92 7.68
C SER A 61 1.50 7.62 9.01
N LYS A 62 0.72 7.03 9.90
CA LYS A 62 0.57 7.54 11.23
C LYS A 62 0.27 6.38 12.16
N SER A 63 0.85 6.39 13.33
CA SER A 63 0.56 5.37 14.32
C SER A 63 -0.72 5.74 15.05
N VAL A 64 -1.58 4.76 15.24
CA VAL A 64 -2.82 4.97 15.96
C VAL A 64 -2.95 3.79 16.90
N GLY A 65 -2.64 3.98 18.17
CA GLY A 65 -2.62 2.91 19.12
C GLY A 65 -1.56 1.91 18.72
N ARG A 66 -1.96 0.66 18.48
CA ARG A 66 -1.02 -0.35 18.09
C ARG A 66 -0.99 -0.54 16.59
N SER A 67 -1.76 0.22 15.86
CA SER A 67 -1.85 0.07 14.44
C SER A 67 -1.17 1.22 13.73
N THR A 68 -0.89 1.02 12.46
CA THR A 68 -0.37 2.09 11.63
C THR A 68 -1.31 2.22 10.46
N ILE A 69 -1.73 3.43 10.16
CA ILE A 69 -2.55 3.66 9.00
C ILE A 69 -1.70 4.31 7.93
N TRP A 70 -2.04 4.04 6.69
CA TRP A 70 -1.28 4.49 5.55
C TRP A 70 -2.21 5.19 4.56
N TRP A 71 -1.72 6.17 3.85
CA TRP A 71 -2.53 6.82 2.82
C TRP A 71 -1.62 7.36 1.72
N SER A 72 -2.21 7.65 0.58
CA SER A 72 -1.49 8.24 -0.52
C SER A 72 -1.78 9.72 -0.50
N PRO A 73 -0.79 10.56 -0.27
CA PRO A 73 -1.03 11.99 -0.22
C PRO A 73 -1.66 12.52 -1.50
N GLU A 74 -1.36 11.86 -2.60
CA GLU A 74 -1.91 12.28 -3.85
C GLU A 74 -3.41 12.07 -3.92
N TYR A 75 -3.89 10.96 -3.41
CA TYR A 75 -5.31 10.62 -3.50
C TYR A 75 -6.13 11.16 -2.36
N THR A 76 -5.48 11.63 -1.32
CA THR A 76 -6.20 12.21 -0.19
C THR A 76 -6.01 13.70 -0.14
N ARG A 77 -5.40 14.28 -1.17
CA ARG A 77 -5.11 15.69 -1.13
C ARG A 77 -6.35 16.53 -1.04
N THR A 78 -7.40 16.15 -1.74
CA THR A 78 -8.62 16.88 -1.70
C THR A 78 -9.21 16.88 -0.32
N PHE A 79 -9.15 15.73 0.33
CA PHE A 79 -9.63 15.60 1.68
C PHE A 79 -8.86 16.49 2.60
N SER A 80 -7.57 16.57 2.47
CA SER A 80 -6.75 17.40 3.30
C SER A 80 -6.98 18.84 3.00
N SER A 81 -7.17 19.21 1.78
CA SER A 81 -7.34 20.58 1.43
C SER A 81 -8.58 21.15 1.95
N GLU A 82 -9.57 20.36 2.14
CA GLU A 82 -10.75 20.90 2.69
C GLU A 82 -10.62 21.41 4.02
N ARG A 83 -9.63 21.01 4.73
CA ARG A 83 -9.45 21.47 6.07
C ARG A 83 -8.90 22.83 6.09
N GLU A 84 -8.42 23.29 5.04
CA GLU A 84 -7.88 24.59 5.04
C GLU A 84 -8.89 25.56 5.11
#